data_9c33c165204328faabd81a2f26d483b0
#
_entry.id   9c33c165204328faabd81a2f26d483b0
#
_cell.length_a   1.000
_cell.length_b   1.000
_cell.length_c   1.000
_cell.angle_alpha   90.00
_cell.angle_beta   90.00
_cell.angle_gamma   90.00
#
_symmetry.space_group_name_H-M   'P 1'
#
loop_
_entity.id
_entity.type
_entity.pdbx_description
1 polymer ?
#
loop_
_entity_poly.entity_id
_entity_poly.type
_entity_poly.pdbx_seq_one_letter_code
_entity_poly.pdbx_strand_id
1 'polypeptide(L)'
;MKKLIFRKFAKDTSVFFIMLCLVVGLIVWTMQAVNYFDFVTQDGHGLKTYFSYIVFNFPKIIHRIIPFIFFISLFYMLVDYEMKNELLIYWTSGVNKFDFTNKVLFFSVILTIIQIFIGSFFSPLSQYKGREYLKDSNIDFFTSLIKEGKFINAVDGLTIFIKTKNIDGTFSNVFIDDSSKSVSKIIHAKNGLIIEDRKRKIFKLYDGQVLNKDKKKITIFKFDEIDFNLADYSSNTILSPKIQEMPSTLLLSC
;
A
#
# COMPACT_ATOMS: atom_id res chain seq x y z
N MET A 1 -20.54 -44.78 4.87
CA MET A 1 -21.34 -43.74 5.57
C MET A 1 -20.48 -42.67 6.29
N LYS A 2 -19.53 -43.03 7.18
CA LYS A 2 -18.70 -42.08 7.93
C LYS A 2 -17.96 -41.00 7.08
N LYS A 3 -17.48 -41.36 5.88
CA LYS A 3 -16.83 -40.39 4.95
C LYS A 3 -17.80 -39.37 4.36
N LEU A 4 -19.05 -39.79 4.10
CA LEU A 4 -20.09 -38.96 3.50
C LEU A 4 -20.57 -37.88 4.49
N ILE A 5 -20.76 -38.24 5.76
CA ILE A 5 -21.18 -37.39 6.84
C ILE A 5 -20.15 -36.25 7.04
N PHE A 6 -18.86 -36.62 7.16
CA PHE A 6 -17.81 -35.62 7.32
C PHE A 6 -17.65 -34.73 6.08
N ARG A 7 -17.81 -35.30 4.87
CA ARG A 7 -17.76 -34.51 3.63
C ARG A 7 -18.88 -33.47 3.56
N LYS A 8 -20.09 -33.78 4.04
CA LYS A 8 -21.19 -32.81 4.17
C LYS A 8 -20.78 -31.68 5.11
N PHE A 9 -20.38 -32.01 6.33
CA PHE A 9 -19.95 -31.02 7.34
C PHE A 9 -18.83 -30.13 6.83
N ALA A 10 -17.77 -30.71 6.24
CA ALA A 10 -16.66 -29.95 5.71
C ALA A 10 -17.08 -29.04 4.54
N LYS A 11 -18.01 -29.49 3.68
CA LYS A 11 -18.55 -28.69 2.58
C LYS A 11 -19.35 -27.50 3.13
N ASP A 12 -20.25 -27.74 4.06
CA ASP A 12 -21.12 -26.71 4.60
C ASP A 12 -20.29 -25.66 5.38
N THR A 13 -19.30 -26.12 6.17
CA THR A 13 -18.34 -25.23 6.84
C THR A 13 -17.51 -24.43 5.84
N SER A 14 -17.05 -25.05 4.75
CA SER A 14 -16.27 -24.35 3.71
C SER A 14 -17.10 -23.29 2.98
N VAL A 15 -18.35 -23.59 2.64
CA VAL A 15 -19.24 -22.65 1.96
C VAL A 15 -19.51 -21.45 2.85
N PHE A 16 -19.85 -21.68 4.13
CA PHE A 16 -20.08 -20.62 5.10
C PHE A 16 -18.81 -19.78 5.35
N PHE A 17 -17.66 -20.44 5.48
CA PHE A 17 -16.35 -19.78 5.62
C PHE A 17 -16.04 -18.86 4.45
N ILE A 18 -16.20 -19.34 3.20
CA ILE A 18 -15.95 -18.52 2.01
C ILE A 18 -16.90 -17.34 1.94
N MET A 19 -18.18 -17.54 2.25
CA MET A 19 -19.18 -16.48 2.27
C MET A 19 -18.83 -15.40 3.31
N LEU A 20 -18.47 -15.82 4.52
CA LEU A 20 -18.06 -14.91 5.59
C LEU A 20 -16.76 -14.20 5.26
N CYS A 21 -15.80 -14.91 4.62
CA CYS A 21 -14.54 -14.35 4.15
C CYS A 21 -14.75 -13.24 3.11
N LEU A 22 -15.70 -13.43 2.19
CA LEU A 22 -16.07 -12.40 1.20
C LEU A 22 -16.67 -11.17 1.88
N VAL A 23 -17.64 -11.36 2.76
CA VAL A 23 -18.34 -10.23 3.43
C VAL A 23 -17.37 -9.44 4.30
N VAL A 24 -16.69 -10.10 5.24
CA VAL A 24 -15.74 -9.43 6.14
C VAL A 24 -14.54 -8.88 5.38
N GLY A 25 -14.04 -9.64 4.39
CA GLY A 25 -12.95 -9.21 3.52
C GLY A 25 -13.28 -7.93 2.76
N LEU A 26 -14.48 -7.81 2.19
CA LEU A 26 -14.92 -6.60 1.50
C LEU A 26 -15.06 -5.41 2.46
N ILE A 27 -15.61 -5.62 3.67
CA ILE A 27 -15.71 -4.55 4.67
C ILE A 27 -14.35 -4.02 5.05
N VAL A 28 -13.39 -4.91 5.38
CA VAL A 28 -12.03 -4.50 5.75
C VAL A 28 -11.30 -3.86 4.57
N TRP A 29 -11.53 -4.39 3.36
CA TRP A 29 -10.93 -3.84 2.13
C TRP A 29 -11.43 -2.42 1.84
N THR A 30 -12.74 -2.15 1.98
CA THR A 30 -13.31 -0.81 1.81
C THR A 30 -12.80 0.16 2.87
N MET A 31 -12.67 -0.27 4.13
CA MET A 31 -12.05 0.56 5.17
C MET A 31 -10.60 0.93 4.84
N GLN A 32 -9.82 -0.02 4.34
CA GLN A 32 -8.45 0.26 3.91
C GLN A 32 -8.39 1.12 2.65
N ALA A 33 -9.32 0.95 1.72
CA ALA A 33 -9.44 1.81 0.55
C ALA A 33 -9.62 3.28 0.96
N VAL A 34 -10.50 3.55 1.92
CA VAL A 34 -10.68 4.90 2.45
C VAL A 34 -9.40 5.43 3.09
N ASN A 35 -8.71 4.62 3.91
CA ASN A 35 -7.45 5.04 4.54
C ASN A 35 -6.32 5.35 3.53
N TYR A 36 -6.31 4.69 2.38
CA TYR A 36 -5.34 4.97 1.32
C TYR A 36 -5.78 6.06 0.35
N PHE A 37 -6.96 6.65 0.55
CA PHE A 37 -7.45 7.73 -0.30
C PHE A 37 -6.59 8.99 -0.21
N ASP A 38 -5.83 9.14 0.87
CA ASP A 38 -4.84 10.20 1.05
C ASP A 38 -3.77 10.20 -0.06
N PHE A 39 -3.44 9.05 -0.65
CA PHE A 39 -2.55 8.98 -1.80
C PHE A 39 -3.07 9.74 -3.04
N VAL A 40 -4.38 9.87 -3.17
CA VAL A 40 -4.98 10.66 -4.25
C VAL A 40 -5.11 12.12 -3.86
N THR A 41 -5.55 12.39 -2.61
CA THR A 41 -5.91 13.74 -2.17
C THR A 41 -4.72 14.56 -1.71
N GLN A 42 -3.74 13.94 -1.05
CA GLN A 42 -2.56 14.61 -0.50
C GLN A 42 -1.34 14.39 -1.38
N ASP A 43 -1.13 13.17 -1.83
CA ASP A 43 0.07 12.80 -2.60
C ASP A 43 -0.12 12.94 -4.11
N GLY A 44 -1.36 13.16 -4.59
CA GLY A 44 -1.67 13.45 -5.98
C GLY A 44 -1.48 12.30 -6.96
N HIS A 45 -1.41 11.07 -6.46
CA HIS A 45 -1.38 9.89 -7.32
C HIS A 45 -2.66 9.74 -8.14
N GLY A 46 -2.56 9.31 -9.39
CA GLY A 46 -3.72 9.08 -10.25
C GLY A 46 -4.62 7.96 -9.71
N LEU A 47 -5.92 8.04 -10.00
CA LEU A 47 -6.90 7.03 -9.59
C LEU A 47 -6.51 5.60 -10.01
N LYS A 48 -5.90 5.43 -11.19
CA LYS A 48 -5.43 4.12 -11.67
C LYS A 48 -4.40 3.52 -10.73
N THR A 49 -3.42 4.30 -10.28
CA THR A 49 -2.40 3.88 -9.33
C THR A 49 -3.00 3.51 -7.99
N TYR A 50 -3.92 4.33 -7.49
CA TYR A 50 -4.67 4.08 -6.28
C TYR A 50 -5.42 2.75 -6.31
N PHE A 51 -6.24 2.51 -7.34
CA PHE A 51 -6.96 1.24 -7.47
C PHE A 51 -6.02 0.04 -7.60
N SER A 52 -4.95 0.15 -8.38
CA SER A 52 -3.95 -0.91 -8.48
C SER A 52 -3.33 -1.23 -7.13
N TYR A 53 -2.93 -0.21 -6.38
CA TYR A 53 -2.34 -0.37 -5.04
C TYR A 53 -3.28 -1.07 -4.06
N ILE A 54 -4.57 -0.68 -4.02
CA ILE A 54 -5.56 -1.29 -3.14
C ILE A 54 -5.79 -2.76 -3.48
N VAL A 55 -5.91 -3.09 -4.77
CA VAL A 55 -6.09 -4.48 -5.24
C VAL A 55 -4.88 -5.34 -4.85
N PHE A 56 -3.67 -4.83 -5.04
CA PHE A 56 -2.46 -5.56 -4.65
C PHE A 56 -2.28 -5.72 -3.13
N ASN A 57 -2.91 -4.88 -2.31
CA ASN A 57 -2.93 -5.03 -0.86
C ASN A 57 -4.00 -6.02 -0.36
N PHE A 58 -4.94 -6.44 -1.19
CA PHE A 58 -6.02 -7.35 -0.81
C PHE A 58 -5.53 -8.69 -0.22
N PRO A 59 -4.52 -9.38 -0.78
CA PRO A 59 -4.01 -10.63 -0.20
C PRO A 59 -3.46 -10.49 1.21
N LYS A 60 -2.89 -9.33 1.55
CA LYS A 60 -2.43 -9.00 2.91
C LYS A 60 -3.58 -8.97 3.91
N ILE A 61 -4.74 -8.47 3.49
CA ILE A 61 -5.93 -8.41 4.34
C ILE A 61 -6.46 -9.81 4.57
N ILE A 62 -6.65 -10.55 3.47
CA ILE A 62 -7.26 -11.89 3.50
C ILE A 62 -6.48 -12.83 4.42
N HIS A 63 -5.15 -12.96 4.26
CA HIS A 63 -4.41 -13.91 5.08
C HIS A 63 -4.47 -13.60 6.58
N ARG A 64 -4.64 -12.33 6.97
CA ARG A 64 -4.76 -11.93 8.38
C ARG A 64 -6.10 -12.28 8.99
N ILE A 65 -7.18 -12.20 8.22
CA ILE A 65 -8.53 -12.45 8.73
C ILE A 65 -8.93 -13.92 8.68
N ILE A 66 -8.29 -14.75 7.83
CA ILE A 66 -8.60 -16.17 7.66
C ILE A 66 -8.75 -16.94 8.98
N PRO A 67 -7.80 -16.90 9.94
CA PRO A 67 -7.90 -17.72 11.15
C PRO A 67 -9.10 -17.34 12.02
N PHE A 68 -9.40 -16.06 12.12
CA PHE A 68 -10.55 -15.59 12.91
C PHE A 68 -11.87 -15.99 12.26
N ILE A 69 -11.98 -15.80 10.94
CA ILE A 69 -13.19 -16.17 10.19
C ILE A 69 -13.38 -17.68 10.20
N PHE A 70 -12.31 -18.46 10.09
CA PHE A 70 -12.40 -19.91 10.15
C PHE A 70 -12.90 -20.37 11.53
N PHE A 71 -12.37 -19.81 12.61
CA PHE A 71 -12.84 -20.11 13.96
C PHE A 71 -14.32 -19.82 14.14
N ILE A 72 -14.78 -18.64 13.73
CA ILE A 72 -16.18 -18.24 13.79
C ILE A 72 -17.06 -19.17 12.94
N SER A 73 -16.61 -19.50 11.73
CA SER A 73 -17.34 -20.40 10.82
C SER A 73 -17.50 -21.80 11.41
N LEU A 74 -16.42 -22.33 11.97
CA LEU A 74 -16.43 -23.66 12.58
C LEU A 74 -17.35 -23.69 13.80
N PHE A 75 -17.25 -22.69 14.67
CA PHE A 75 -18.09 -22.59 15.85
C PHE A 75 -19.57 -22.47 15.49
N TYR A 76 -19.90 -21.58 14.55
CA TYR A 76 -21.27 -21.40 14.08
C TYR A 76 -21.85 -22.69 13.50
N MET A 77 -21.11 -23.37 12.65
CA MET A 77 -21.57 -24.62 12.03
C MET A 77 -21.74 -25.73 13.05
N LEU A 78 -20.91 -25.83 14.08
CA LEU A 78 -21.10 -26.80 15.17
C LEU A 78 -22.40 -26.53 15.93
N VAL A 79 -22.66 -25.28 16.27
CA VAL A 79 -23.90 -24.87 16.97
C VAL A 79 -25.15 -25.14 16.09
N ASP A 80 -25.08 -24.78 14.80
CA ASP A 80 -26.18 -25.00 13.86
C ASP A 80 -26.51 -26.50 13.69
N TYR A 81 -25.48 -27.34 13.60
CA TYR A 81 -25.64 -28.80 13.53
C TYR A 81 -26.18 -29.40 14.83
N GLU A 82 -25.83 -28.82 16.00
CA GLU A 82 -26.37 -29.25 17.27
C GLU A 82 -27.86 -28.84 17.38
N MET A 83 -28.22 -27.64 17.04
CA MET A 83 -29.61 -27.15 17.06
C MET A 83 -30.52 -27.93 16.13
N LYS A 84 -30.02 -28.39 15.00
CA LYS A 84 -30.74 -29.23 14.03
C LYS A 84 -30.72 -30.73 14.37
N ASN A 85 -30.15 -31.11 15.50
CA ASN A 85 -29.93 -32.50 15.91
C ASN A 85 -29.11 -33.36 14.92
N GLU A 86 -28.40 -32.73 13.97
CA GLU A 86 -27.55 -33.44 13.00
C GLU A 86 -26.35 -34.09 13.68
N LEU A 87 -25.76 -33.47 14.71
CA LEU A 87 -24.71 -34.08 15.50
C LEU A 87 -25.19 -35.35 16.24
N LEU A 88 -26.42 -35.35 16.74
CA LEU A 88 -27.00 -36.53 17.36
C LEU A 88 -27.10 -37.70 16.36
N ILE A 89 -27.53 -37.41 15.12
CA ILE A 89 -27.56 -38.39 14.03
C ILE A 89 -26.17 -38.97 13.75
N TYR A 90 -25.12 -38.12 13.84
CA TYR A 90 -23.74 -38.59 13.64
C TYR A 90 -23.32 -39.58 14.73
N TRP A 91 -23.64 -39.29 16.00
CA TRP A 91 -23.31 -40.16 17.14
C TRP A 91 -24.08 -41.47 17.10
N THR A 92 -25.36 -41.41 16.79
CA THR A 92 -26.20 -42.61 16.67
C THR A 92 -25.84 -43.49 15.45
N SER A 93 -25.27 -42.88 14.40
CA SER A 93 -24.74 -43.61 13.23
C SER A 93 -23.36 -44.28 13.46
N GLY A 94 -22.88 -44.30 14.73
CA GLY A 94 -21.63 -44.94 15.09
C GLY A 94 -20.37 -44.15 14.74
N VAL A 95 -20.48 -42.83 14.55
CA VAL A 95 -19.30 -41.96 14.43
C VAL A 95 -18.78 -41.63 15.84
N ASN A 96 -17.53 -41.99 16.13
CA ASN A 96 -16.91 -41.65 17.38
C ASN A 96 -16.60 -40.14 17.43
N LYS A 97 -16.85 -39.49 18.57
CA LYS A 97 -16.55 -38.05 18.79
C LYS A 97 -15.07 -37.74 18.53
N PHE A 98 -14.19 -38.64 18.94
CA PHE A 98 -12.76 -38.49 18.73
C PHE A 98 -12.37 -38.52 17.24
N ASP A 99 -12.95 -39.45 16.47
CA ASP A 99 -12.75 -39.54 15.02
C ASP A 99 -13.23 -38.27 14.30
N PHE A 100 -14.35 -37.70 14.76
CA PHE A 100 -14.87 -36.46 14.22
C PHE A 100 -13.92 -35.28 14.52
N THR A 101 -13.48 -35.13 15.77
CA THR A 101 -12.54 -34.08 16.16
C THR A 101 -11.21 -34.18 15.40
N ASN A 102 -10.67 -35.37 15.22
CA ASN A 102 -9.45 -35.56 14.43
C ASN A 102 -9.61 -35.14 12.97
N LYS A 103 -10.77 -35.35 12.37
CA LYS A 103 -11.03 -34.91 10.98
C LYS A 103 -11.20 -33.40 10.90
N VAL A 104 -11.84 -32.77 11.87
CA VAL A 104 -11.92 -31.31 11.96
C VAL A 104 -10.53 -30.72 12.14
N LEU A 105 -9.69 -31.30 12.97
CA LEU A 105 -8.31 -30.90 13.17
C LEU A 105 -7.50 -31.00 11.86
N PHE A 106 -7.63 -32.12 11.16
CA PHE A 106 -6.96 -32.30 9.85
C PHE A 106 -7.40 -31.26 8.83
N PHE A 107 -8.68 -30.94 8.80
CA PHE A 107 -9.22 -29.88 7.93
C PHE A 107 -8.66 -28.50 8.30
N SER A 108 -8.54 -28.20 9.61
CA SER A 108 -7.94 -26.97 10.12
C SER A 108 -6.46 -26.85 9.73
N VAL A 109 -5.70 -27.97 9.80
CA VAL A 109 -4.29 -28.00 9.42
C VAL A 109 -4.13 -27.65 7.91
N ILE A 110 -4.99 -28.20 7.06
CA ILE A 110 -4.96 -27.88 5.62
C ILE A 110 -5.17 -26.37 5.39
N LEU A 111 -6.15 -25.76 6.05
CA LEU A 111 -6.42 -24.33 5.92
C LEU A 111 -5.26 -23.49 6.47
N THR A 112 -4.64 -23.93 7.57
CA THR A 112 -3.44 -23.26 8.14
C THR A 112 -2.27 -23.30 7.15
N ILE A 113 -2.05 -24.41 6.46
CA ILE A 113 -1.00 -24.50 5.42
C ILE A 113 -1.28 -23.53 4.27
N ILE A 114 -2.54 -23.47 3.79
CA ILE A 114 -2.94 -22.52 2.76
C ILE A 114 -2.72 -21.09 3.22
N GLN A 115 -3.11 -20.75 4.46
CA GLN A 115 -2.90 -19.42 5.04
C GLN A 115 -1.43 -19.04 5.10
N ILE A 116 -0.56 -19.96 5.57
CA ILE A 116 0.89 -19.74 5.65
C ILE A 116 1.43 -19.49 4.24
N PHE A 117 1.00 -20.28 3.25
CA PHE A 117 1.43 -20.08 1.86
C PHE A 117 1.02 -18.70 1.32
N ILE A 118 -0.22 -18.28 1.53
CA ILE A 118 -0.69 -16.95 1.11
C ILE A 118 0.10 -15.86 1.84
N GLY A 119 0.31 -15.98 3.14
CA GLY A 119 1.01 -14.98 3.96
C GLY A 119 2.50 -14.87 3.68
N SER A 120 3.18 -16.01 3.41
CA SER A 120 4.64 -16.05 3.24
C SER A 120 5.11 -15.74 1.82
N PHE A 121 4.29 -16.04 0.80
CA PHE A 121 4.68 -15.88 -0.60
C PHE A 121 3.79 -14.89 -1.33
N PHE A 122 2.48 -15.12 -1.33
CA PHE A 122 1.57 -14.36 -2.19
C PHE A 122 1.38 -12.92 -1.71
N SER A 123 1.21 -12.73 -0.41
CA SER A 123 1.02 -11.40 0.19
C SER A 123 2.24 -10.47 0.00
N PRO A 124 3.49 -10.87 0.30
CA PRO A 124 4.66 -10.03 0.07
C PRO A 124 4.86 -9.66 -1.40
N LEU A 125 4.76 -10.64 -2.31
CA LEU A 125 4.90 -10.41 -3.76
C LEU A 125 3.86 -9.42 -4.28
N SER A 126 2.61 -9.54 -3.81
CA SER A 126 1.53 -8.64 -4.19
C SER A 126 1.78 -7.22 -3.67
N GLN A 127 2.21 -7.07 -2.41
CA GLN A 127 2.55 -5.77 -1.83
C GLN A 127 3.73 -5.10 -2.55
N TYR A 128 4.75 -5.87 -2.92
CA TYR A 128 5.89 -5.37 -3.67
C TYR A 128 5.44 -4.78 -5.02
N LYS A 129 4.61 -5.52 -5.78
CA LYS A 129 4.03 -5.00 -7.03
C LYS A 129 3.18 -3.75 -6.83
N GLY A 130 2.34 -3.72 -5.79
CA GLY A 130 1.55 -2.53 -5.44
C GLY A 130 2.43 -1.31 -5.21
N ARG A 131 3.57 -1.49 -4.54
CA ARG A 131 4.54 -0.42 -4.31
C ARG A 131 5.26 0.02 -5.60
N GLU A 132 5.54 -0.90 -6.50
CA GLU A 132 6.13 -0.59 -7.81
C GLU A 132 5.22 0.35 -8.60
N TYR A 133 3.89 0.13 -8.58
CA TYR A 133 2.92 1.06 -9.19
C TYR A 133 2.94 2.44 -8.55
N LEU A 134 3.10 2.54 -7.23
CA LEU A 134 3.26 3.83 -6.56
C LEU A 134 4.56 4.53 -6.99
N LYS A 135 5.65 3.78 -7.11
CA LYS A 135 6.95 4.31 -7.53
C LYS A 135 6.92 4.84 -8.95
N ASP A 136 6.33 4.09 -9.88
CA ASP A 136 6.23 4.52 -11.28
C ASP A 136 5.36 5.77 -11.46
N SER A 137 4.38 5.97 -10.57
CA SER A 137 3.51 7.15 -10.59
C SER A 137 4.10 8.38 -9.90
N ASN A 138 5.20 8.27 -9.15
CA ASN A 138 5.87 9.42 -8.52
C ASN A 138 6.36 10.46 -9.54
N ILE A 139 6.43 10.10 -10.81
CA ILE A 139 6.75 11.04 -11.89
C ILE A 139 5.68 12.14 -12.00
N ASP A 140 4.41 11.82 -11.71
CA ASP A 140 3.32 12.81 -11.73
C ASP A 140 3.10 13.51 -10.38
N PHE A 141 3.71 12.97 -9.31
CA PHE A 141 3.55 13.43 -7.95
C PHE A 141 3.90 14.92 -7.79
N PHE A 142 5.04 15.39 -8.28
CA PHE A 142 5.43 16.81 -8.15
C PHE A 142 4.48 17.76 -8.86
N THR A 143 3.98 17.38 -10.04
CA THR A 143 3.05 18.24 -10.80
C THR A 143 1.68 18.38 -10.15
N SER A 144 1.25 17.37 -9.41
CA SER A 144 -0.04 17.34 -8.72
C SER A 144 0.01 17.96 -7.33
N LEU A 145 1.16 17.90 -6.65
CA LEU A 145 1.38 18.57 -5.37
C LEU A 145 1.40 20.11 -5.50
N ILE A 146 1.76 20.64 -6.67
CA ILE A 146 1.89 22.08 -6.89
C ILE A 146 0.51 22.73 -6.82
N LYS A 147 0.21 23.28 -5.63
CA LYS A 147 -0.98 24.10 -5.36
C LYS A 147 -0.58 25.57 -5.31
N GLU A 148 -1.30 26.41 -6.05
CA GLU A 148 -1.07 27.86 -6.07
C GLU A 148 -1.21 28.47 -4.69
N GLY A 149 -0.28 29.37 -4.36
CA GLY A 149 -0.31 30.17 -3.14
C GLY A 149 -0.08 29.41 -1.84
N LYS A 150 0.40 28.14 -1.90
CA LYS A 150 0.66 27.33 -0.70
C LYS A 150 2.10 26.83 -0.66
N PHE A 151 2.66 26.81 0.56
CA PHE A 151 3.90 26.11 0.83
C PHE A 151 3.63 24.59 0.89
N ILE A 152 4.41 23.84 0.17
CA ILE A 152 4.29 22.38 0.05
C ILE A 152 5.61 21.76 0.49
N ASN A 153 5.57 20.94 1.51
CA ASN A 153 6.69 20.09 1.90
C ASN A 153 6.66 18.84 1.01
N ALA A 154 7.38 18.90 -0.12
CA ALA A 154 7.36 17.82 -1.10
C ALA A 154 8.05 16.54 -0.59
N VAL A 155 9.13 16.70 0.18
CA VAL A 155 9.90 15.63 0.86
C VAL A 155 10.54 16.25 2.10
N ASP A 156 11.01 15.43 3.03
CA ASP A 156 11.74 15.91 4.21
C ASP A 156 12.93 16.81 3.80
N GLY A 157 12.84 18.07 4.21
CA GLY A 157 13.85 19.07 3.89
C GLY A 157 13.71 19.78 2.54
N LEU A 158 12.62 19.52 1.76
CA LEU A 158 12.34 20.25 0.53
C LEU A 158 10.97 20.91 0.59
N THR A 159 10.97 22.25 0.65
CA THR A 159 9.75 23.05 0.61
C THR A 159 9.68 23.82 -0.70
N ILE A 160 8.53 23.72 -1.38
CA ILE A 160 8.27 24.44 -2.64
C ILE A 160 7.06 25.35 -2.45
N PHE A 161 7.16 26.56 -2.97
CA PHE A 161 6.04 27.50 -3.06
C PHE A 161 5.97 28.08 -4.46
N ILE A 162 4.76 28.13 -5.02
CA ILE A 162 4.48 28.69 -6.34
C ILE A 162 3.30 29.65 -6.19
N LYS A 163 3.47 30.88 -6.65
CA LYS A 163 2.42 31.89 -6.53
C LYS A 163 1.27 31.63 -7.49
N THR A 164 1.56 31.42 -8.76
CA THR A 164 0.54 31.20 -9.81
C THR A 164 1.01 30.15 -10.82
N LYS A 165 0.06 29.36 -11.30
CA LYS A 165 0.23 28.41 -12.39
C LYS A 165 -0.52 28.97 -13.61
N ASN A 166 0.19 29.22 -14.69
CA ASN A 166 -0.39 29.73 -15.91
C ASN A 166 -1.03 28.61 -16.75
N ILE A 167 -1.95 28.97 -17.64
CA ILE A 167 -2.67 28.02 -18.52
C ILE A 167 -1.71 27.29 -19.46
N ASP A 168 -0.60 27.94 -19.83
CA ASP A 168 0.47 27.38 -20.68
C ASP A 168 1.41 26.38 -19.96
N GLY A 169 1.13 26.06 -18.69
CA GLY A 169 1.92 25.13 -17.88
C GLY A 169 3.16 25.76 -17.23
N THR A 170 3.39 27.07 -17.42
CA THR A 170 4.47 27.79 -16.74
C THR A 170 4.05 28.18 -15.32
N PHE A 171 5.04 28.35 -14.44
CA PHE A 171 4.85 28.75 -13.07
C PHE A 171 5.49 30.13 -12.83
N SER A 172 4.82 30.98 -12.07
CA SER A 172 5.34 32.31 -11.74
C SER A 172 5.64 32.43 -10.26
N ASN A 173 6.74 33.15 -9.93
CA ASN A 173 7.24 33.35 -8.57
C ASN A 173 7.42 32.01 -7.82
N VAL A 174 8.42 31.28 -8.25
CA VAL A 174 8.79 29.98 -7.68
C VAL A 174 9.81 30.20 -6.56
N PHE A 175 9.52 29.62 -5.40
CA PHE A 175 10.44 29.56 -4.26
C PHE A 175 10.67 28.09 -3.89
N ILE A 176 11.93 27.71 -3.73
CA ILE A 176 12.35 26.36 -3.34
C ILE A 176 13.34 26.50 -2.18
N ASP A 177 13.06 25.85 -1.07
CA ASP A 177 13.99 25.69 0.06
C ASP A 177 14.40 24.22 0.15
N ASP A 178 15.66 23.96 -0.14
CA ASP A 178 16.30 22.66 -0.02
C ASP A 178 17.25 22.66 1.18
N SER A 179 16.75 22.13 2.28
CA SER A 179 17.48 21.88 3.52
C SER A 179 17.78 20.40 3.76
N SER A 180 17.61 19.54 2.74
CA SER A 180 17.89 18.11 2.81
C SER A 180 19.38 17.78 2.94
N LYS A 181 20.25 18.71 2.55
CA LYS A 181 21.70 18.58 2.59
C LYS A 181 22.32 19.44 3.69
N SER A 182 23.58 19.19 4.01
CA SER A 182 24.32 19.95 5.03
C SER A 182 24.44 21.46 4.74
N VAL A 183 24.30 21.85 3.48
CA VAL A 183 24.22 23.24 3.02
C VAL A 183 22.81 23.49 2.54
N SER A 184 22.09 24.38 3.24
CA SER A 184 20.73 24.78 2.84
C SER A 184 20.80 25.68 1.60
N LYS A 185 19.99 25.33 0.58
CA LYS A 185 19.96 26.02 -0.71
C LYS A 185 18.55 26.59 -0.93
N ILE A 186 18.43 27.92 -0.94
CA ILE A 186 17.17 28.60 -1.22
C ILE A 186 17.23 29.15 -2.64
N ILE A 187 16.24 28.83 -3.46
CA ILE A 187 16.13 29.29 -4.84
C ILE A 187 14.86 30.14 -4.96
N HIS A 188 15.01 31.31 -5.53
CA HIS A 188 13.87 32.17 -5.90
C HIS A 188 13.98 32.47 -7.39
N ALA A 189 12.94 32.16 -8.16
CA ALA A 189 12.87 32.41 -9.59
C ALA A 189 11.57 33.13 -9.97
N LYS A 190 11.63 34.01 -10.99
CA LYS A 190 10.45 34.67 -11.49
C LYS A 190 9.54 33.72 -12.25
N ASN A 191 10.12 32.85 -13.06
CA ASN A 191 9.40 31.89 -13.87
C ASN A 191 10.00 30.51 -13.75
N GLY A 192 9.18 29.48 -13.96
CA GLY A 192 9.61 28.09 -14.00
C GLY A 192 8.75 27.26 -14.92
N LEU A 193 9.33 26.18 -15.46
CA LEU A 193 8.66 25.22 -16.31
C LEU A 193 9.14 23.81 -15.97
N ILE A 194 8.22 22.88 -15.81
CA ILE A 194 8.57 21.47 -15.64
C ILE A 194 8.67 20.82 -17.01
N ILE A 195 9.86 20.29 -17.32
CA ILE A 195 10.13 19.58 -18.57
C ILE A 195 10.42 18.13 -18.25
N GLU A 196 9.87 17.23 -19.04
CA GLU A 196 10.14 15.81 -18.99
C GLU A 196 11.22 15.46 -20.04
N ASP A 197 12.41 15.12 -19.56
CA ASP A 197 13.49 14.63 -20.42
C ASP A 197 13.84 13.18 -20.04
N ARG A 198 13.68 12.24 -21.01
CA ARG A 198 14.04 10.81 -20.89
C ARG A 198 13.63 10.15 -19.58
N LYS A 199 12.39 10.36 -19.11
CA LYS A 199 11.84 9.89 -17.83
C LYS A 199 12.37 10.63 -16.58
N ARG A 200 13.03 11.76 -16.73
CA ARG A 200 13.39 12.65 -15.62
C ARG A 200 12.60 13.93 -15.72
N LYS A 201 11.99 14.35 -14.63
CA LYS A 201 11.36 15.68 -14.56
C LYS A 201 12.37 16.67 -14.02
N ILE A 202 12.64 17.67 -14.83
CA ILE A 202 13.55 18.77 -14.52
C ILE A 202 12.68 20.02 -14.36
N PHE A 203 12.84 20.71 -13.25
CA PHE A 203 12.24 22.02 -13.06
C PHE A 203 13.21 23.08 -13.55
N LYS A 204 13.00 23.58 -14.75
CA LYS A 204 13.75 24.70 -15.30
C LYS A 204 13.24 26.00 -14.71
N LEU A 205 14.12 26.74 -14.09
CA LEU A 205 13.86 28.01 -13.41
C LEU A 205 14.56 29.13 -14.15
N TYR A 206 13.86 30.21 -14.34
CA TYR A 206 14.32 31.36 -15.11
C TYR A 206 14.32 32.64 -14.24
N ASP A 207 15.30 33.51 -14.49
CA ASP A 207 15.39 34.86 -13.93
C ASP A 207 15.36 34.84 -12.39
N GLY A 208 16.40 34.31 -11.76
CA GLY A 208 16.36 34.09 -10.33
C GLY A 208 17.68 34.29 -9.58
N GLN A 209 17.63 33.93 -8.31
CA GLN A 209 18.77 33.92 -7.43
C GLN A 209 18.79 32.67 -6.55
N VAL A 210 20.00 32.20 -6.26
CA VAL A 210 20.25 31.09 -5.34
C VAL A 210 21.00 31.63 -4.13
N LEU A 211 20.47 31.37 -2.94
CA LEU A 211 21.15 31.59 -1.67
C LEU A 211 21.64 30.25 -1.12
N ASN A 212 22.96 30.11 -1.03
CA ASN A 212 23.58 29.00 -0.32
C ASN A 212 23.91 29.44 1.09
N LYS A 213 23.31 28.79 2.08
CA LYS A 213 23.56 29.06 3.51
C LYS A 213 24.39 27.93 4.08
N ASP A 214 25.67 28.18 4.25
CA ASP A 214 26.58 27.38 5.05
C ASP A 214 26.64 27.93 6.50
N LYS A 215 27.07 27.11 7.46
CA LYS A 215 27.12 27.46 8.89
C LYS A 215 27.75 28.83 9.21
N LYS A 216 28.65 29.32 8.35
CA LYS A 216 29.40 30.58 8.55
C LYS A 216 29.33 31.61 7.41
N LYS A 217 28.69 31.24 6.27
CA LYS A 217 28.72 32.13 5.09
C LYS A 217 27.44 32.00 4.29
N ILE A 218 26.89 33.13 3.88
CA ILE A 218 25.77 33.18 2.92
C ILE A 218 26.35 33.69 1.62
N THR A 219 26.13 32.93 0.55
CA THR A 219 26.57 33.29 -0.79
C THR A 219 25.35 33.39 -1.70
N ILE A 220 25.23 34.46 -2.45
CA ILE A 220 24.12 34.72 -3.36
C ILE A 220 24.66 34.71 -4.78
N PHE A 221 24.01 33.90 -5.63
CA PHE A 221 24.28 33.84 -7.07
C PHE A 221 23.00 34.21 -7.83
N LYS A 222 23.13 35.09 -8.82
CA LYS A 222 22.06 35.34 -9.79
C LYS A 222 22.23 34.43 -10.98
N PHE A 223 21.12 33.98 -11.55
CA PHE A 223 21.12 33.13 -12.75
C PHE A 223 20.02 33.55 -13.71
N ASP A 224 20.27 33.35 -14.99
CA ASP A 224 19.27 33.51 -16.04
C ASP A 224 18.46 32.23 -16.23
N GLU A 225 19.11 31.07 -16.15
CA GLU A 225 18.51 29.74 -16.20
C GLU A 225 19.24 28.79 -15.25
N ILE A 226 18.47 27.94 -14.55
CA ILE A 226 18.99 26.83 -13.73
C ILE A 226 18.06 25.62 -13.81
N ASP A 227 18.65 24.46 -13.90
CA ASP A 227 17.95 23.17 -13.86
C ASP A 227 17.92 22.64 -12.43
N PHE A 228 16.71 22.47 -11.89
CA PHE A 228 16.47 21.82 -10.61
C PHE A 228 15.94 20.42 -10.84
N ASN A 229 16.77 19.40 -10.55
CA ASN A 229 16.43 18.00 -10.79
C ASN A 229 15.50 17.47 -9.68
N LEU A 230 14.23 17.29 -9.99
CA LEU A 230 13.24 16.76 -9.06
C LEU A 230 13.46 15.26 -8.74
N ALA A 231 14.15 14.52 -9.62
CA ALA A 231 14.42 13.10 -9.41
C ALA A 231 15.40 12.83 -8.24
N ASP A 232 16.22 13.81 -7.85
CA ASP A 232 17.14 13.69 -6.72
C ASP A 232 16.39 13.68 -5.36
N TYR A 233 15.14 14.12 -5.36
CA TYR A 233 14.26 14.20 -4.19
C TYR A 233 13.15 13.16 -4.19
N SER A 234 13.19 12.19 -5.10
CA SER A 234 12.31 11.02 -5.01
C SER A 234 12.63 10.28 -3.71
N SER A 235 11.62 10.10 -2.87
CA SER A 235 11.79 9.56 -1.52
C SER A 235 12.48 8.19 -1.58
N ASN A 236 13.70 8.10 -1.09
CA ASN A 236 14.45 6.84 -0.93
C ASN A 236 13.70 5.83 -0.06
N THR A 237 12.72 6.27 0.72
CA THR A 237 11.84 5.42 1.52
C THR A 237 10.97 4.46 0.70
N ILE A 238 10.76 4.73 -0.60
CA ILE A 238 10.00 3.85 -1.50
C ILE A 238 10.92 2.79 -2.14
N LEU A 239 12.24 3.01 -2.16
CA LEU A 239 13.20 2.16 -2.86
C LEU A 239 13.57 0.87 -2.11
N SER A 240 13.58 0.90 -0.77
CA SER A 240 13.86 -0.29 0.03
C SER A 240 12.56 -1.00 0.40
N PRO A 241 12.39 -2.29 0.05
CA PRO A 241 11.22 -3.04 0.48
C PRO A 241 11.20 -3.12 2.01
N LYS A 242 10.04 -2.88 2.62
CA LYS A 242 9.88 -3.11 4.06
C LYS A 242 10.02 -4.60 4.35
N ILE A 243 10.50 -4.96 5.53
CA ILE A 243 10.64 -6.35 5.96
C ILE A 243 9.36 -7.18 5.71
N GLN A 244 8.20 -6.57 5.89
CA GLN A 244 6.88 -7.20 5.65
C GLN A 244 6.57 -7.50 4.17
N GLU A 245 7.33 -6.95 3.25
CA GLU A 245 7.15 -7.09 1.79
C GLU A 245 8.19 -8.02 1.17
N MET A 246 9.12 -8.49 1.99
CA MET A 246 10.09 -9.49 1.57
C MET A 246 9.49 -10.89 1.73
N PRO A 247 9.63 -11.77 0.73
CA PRO A 247 9.24 -13.17 0.87
C PRO A 247 10.06 -13.83 1.98
N SER A 248 9.42 -14.72 2.74
CA SER A 248 10.05 -15.38 3.90
C SER A 248 11.32 -16.15 3.54
N THR A 249 11.45 -16.63 2.31
CA THR A 249 12.69 -17.27 1.82
C THR A 249 13.89 -16.33 1.81
N LEU A 250 13.70 -15.06 1.52
CA LEU A 250 14.76 -14.06 1.49
C LEU A 250 15.17 -13.63 2.91
N LEU A 251 14.21 -13.64 3.86
CA LEU A 251 14.47 -13.35 5.26
C LEU A 251 15.21 -14.49 5.98
N LEU A 252 15.02 -15.73 5.54
CA LEU A 252 15.72 -16.90 6.07
C LEU A 252 17.16 -17.06 5.52
N SER A 253 17.49 -16.39 4.42
CA SER A 253 18.82 -16.43 3.80
C SER A 253 19.77 -15.32 4.30
N CYS A 254 19.28 -14.44 5.13
CA CYS A 254 20.08 -13.46 5.88
C CYS A 254 20.48 -14.05 7.22
#